data_b45f4693ab62be9ebc4c25163e7f6a22
#
_entry.id   b45f4693ab62be9ebc4c25163e7f6a22
#
_cell.length_a   1.000
_cell.length_b   1.000
_cell.length_c   1.000
_cell.angle_alpha   90.00
_cell.angle_beta   90.00
_cell.angle_gamma   90.00
#
_symmetry.space_group_name_H-M   'P 1'
#
loop_
_entity.id
_entity.type
_entity.pdbx_description
1 polymer ?
#
loop_
_entity_poly.entity_id
_entity_poly.type
_entity_poly.pdbx_seq_one_letter_code
_entity_poly.pdbx_strand_id
1 'polypeptide(L)'
;MPSDLTKLDALPLHSRTPMEWARAVLADPVRLLMDHAFLEKKAATNALELLTRWPGDGLPGWVETMTGVARDETAHLAQVTRILLRRGGRLDRIHKNPYANSLRLLVRKGDPAEILDRLLVSAAIEVRSCERFAVLAAASADAELAAFYEALFASEFGHYRVFLELARKMADPAAVESRWQQLLASEAEILARQEAGPRIHSGCLLPPLHSGGPRSGG
;
A
#
# COMPACT_ATOMS: atom_id res chain seq x y z
N MET A 1 0.76 -20.84 11.45
CA MET A 1 1.33 -21.20 10.14
C MET A 1 1.83 -19.93 9.51
N PRO A 2 3.08 -19.86 9.04
CA PRO A 2 3.52 -18.63 8.39
C PRO A 2 2.60 -18.36 7.20
N SER A 3 2.27 -17.07 7.01
CA SER A 3 1.50 -16.56 5.87
C SER A 3 1.93 -17.29 4.60
N ASP A 4 0.94 -17.79 3.89
CA ASP A 4 1.12 -18.57 2.67
C ASP A 4 1.85 -17.71 1.63
N LEU A 5 3.18 -17.77 1.62
CA LEU A 5 4.05 -17.01 0.73
C LEU A 5 3.73 -17.26 -0.75
N THR A 6 3.02 -18.36 -1.04
CA THR A 6 2.55 -18.66 -2.40
C THR A 6 1.55 -17.60 -2.89
N LYS A 7 0.82 -16.94 -1.98
CA LYS A 7 -0.09 -15.84 -2.34
C LYS A 7 0.65 -14.56 -2.74
N LEU A 8 1.89 -14.36 -2.28
CA LEU A 8 2.71 -13.22 -2.68
C LEU A 8 3.07 -13.28 -4.16
N ASP A 9 3.35 -14.47 -4.69
CA ASP A 9 3.70 -14.64 -6.10
C ASP A 9 2.51 -14.32 -7.02
N ALA A 10 1.28 -14.43 -6.51
CA ALA A 10 0.07 -14.10 -7.24
C ALA A 10 -0.27 -12.59 -7.26
N LEU A 11 0.45 -11.75 -6.50
CA LEU A 11 0.23 -10.30 -6.53
C LEU A 11 0.75 -9.71 -7.85
N PRO A 12 0.02 -8.76 -8.48
CA PRO A 12 0.37 -8.24 -9.81
C PRO A 12 1.50 -7.20 -9.81
N LEU A 13 2.31 -7.14 -8.77
CA LEU A 13 3.38 -6.15 -8.62
C LEU A 13 4.59 -6.43 -9.52
N HIS A 14 5.16 -5.38 -10.12
CA HIS A 14 6.36 -5.46 -10.96
C HIS A 14 7.68 -5.49 -10.17
N SER A 15 7.64 -5.20 -8.88
CA SER A 15 8.79 -5.29 -7.97
C SER A 15 8.40 -5.99 -6.68
N ARG A 16 9.36 -6.67 -6.05
CA ARG A 16 9.17 -7.34 -4.77
C ARG A 16 9.97 -6.67 -3.67
N THR A 17 9.40 -6.67 -2.47
CA THR A 17 10.07 -6.14 -1.28
C THR A 17 11.01 -7.19 -0.72
N PRO A 18 12.32 -6.91 -0.56
CA PRO A 18 13.25 -7.83 0.05
C PRO A 18 13.02 -7.94 1.56
N MET A 19 13.35 -9.09 2.15
CA MET A 19 13.20 -9.34 3.59
C MET A 19 14.05 -8.38 4.45
N GLU A 20 15.17 -7.90 3.91
CA GLU A 20 16.06 -6.92 4.53
C GLU A 20 15.35 -5.60 4.82
N TRP A 21 14.43 -5.19 3.93
CA TRP A 21 13.59 -4.01 4.16
C TRP A 21 12.75 -4.19 5.44
N ALA A 22 12.06 -5.32 5.58
CA ALA A 22 11.23 -5.57 6.75
C ALA A 22 12.04 -5.57 8.04
N ARG A 23 13.21 -6.21 8.05
CA ARG A 23 14.12 -6.21 9.20
C ARG A 23 14.56 -4.78 9.56
N ALA A 24 14.86 -3.96 8.57
CA ALA A 24 15.28 -2.57 8.79
C ALA A 24 14.16 -1.70 9.38
N VAL A 25 12.93 -1.80 8.86
CA VAL A 25 11.81 -0.98 9.37
C VAL A 25 11.30 -1.47 10.72
N LEU A 26 11.37 -2.78 11.00
CA LEU A 26 11.03 -3.37 12.30
C LEU A 26 12.03 -3.02 13.42
N ALA A 27 13.18 -2.45 13.10
CA ALA A 27 14.12 -1.93 14.10
C ALA A 27 13.55 -0.70 14.85
N ASP A 28 12.59 0.04 14.27
CA ASP A 28 11.86 1.12 14.93
C ASP A 28 10.34 0.90 14.80
N PRO A 29 9.78 -0.06 15.55
CA PRO A 29 8.39 -0.45 15.41
C PRO A 29 7.41 0.65 15.83
N VAL A 30 7.80 1.57 16.71
CA VAL A 30 6.93 2.69 17.13
C VAL A 30 6.72 3.67 15.99
N ARG A 31 7.78 4.05 15.28
CA ARG A 31 7.66 4.92 14.10
C ARG A 31 6.97 4.23 12.94
N LEU A 32 7.22 2.94 12.73
CA LEU A 32 6.52 2.15 11.71
C LEU A 32 5.01 2.12 11.98
N LEU A 33 4.58 1.84 13.22
CA LEU A 33 3.17 1.82 13.61
C LEU A 33 2.52 3.21 13.52
N MET A 34 3.27 4.28 13.82
CA MET A 34 2.79 5.65 13.67
C MET A 34 2.54 5.99 12.20
N ASP A 35 3.49 5.68 11.30
CA ASP A 35 3.32 5.83 9.85
C ASP A 35 2.11 5.03 9.37
N HIS A 36 2.02 3.78 9.75
CA HIS A 36 0.94 2.88 9.39
C HIS A 36 -0.43 3.44 9.80
N ALA A 37 -0.60 3.91 11.04
CA ALA A 37 -1.86 4.50 11.50
C ALA A 37 -2.30 5.71 10.64
N PHE A 38 -1.37 6.49 10.12
CA PHE A 38 -1.70 7.55 9.15
C PHE A 38 -2.11 7.01 7.78
N LEU A 39 -1.59 5.85 7.36
CA LEU A 39 -2.00 5.23 6.10
C LEU A 39 -3.45 4.77 6.19
N GLU A 40 -3.82 4.05 7.24
CA GLU A 40 -5.20 3.61 7.50
C GLU A 40 -6.17 4.79 7.54
N LYS A 41 -5.81 5.87 8.28
CA LYS A 41 -6.60 7.10 8.27
C LYS A 41 -6.81 7.64 6.85
N LYS A 42 -5.76 7.64 6.01
CA LYS A 42 -5.85 8.17 4.65
C LYS A 42 -6.63 7.25 3.73
N ALA A 43 -6.53 5.93 3.90
CA ALA A 43 -7.30 4.94 3.16
C ALA A 43 -8.80 5.10 3.46
N ALA A 44 -9.19 5.18 4.73
CA ALA A 44 -10.56 5.47 5.13
C ALA A 44 -11.09 6.80 4.53
N THR A 45 -10.28 7.87 4.60
CA THR A 45 -10.65 9.16 4.02
C THR A 45 -10.83 9.07 2.51
N ASN A 46 -9.95 8.36 1.81
CA ASN A 46 -10.03 8.16 0.36
C ASN A 46 -11.31 7.41 -0.04
N ALA A 47 -11.69 6.37 0.69
CA ALA A 47 -12.94 5.64 0.45
C ALA A 47 -14.16 6.55 0.65
N LEU A 48 -14.18 7.38 1.71
CA LEU A 48 -15.23 8.36 1.95
C LEU A 48 -15.28 9.47 0.90
N GLU A 49 -14.12 9.92 0.37
CA GLU A 49 -14.07 10.86 -0.75
C GLU A 49 -14.64 10.24 -2.04
N LEU A 50 -14.30 8.98 -2.32
CA LEU A 50 -14.83 8.26 -3.47
C LEU A 50 -16.33 8.01 -3.36
N LEU A 51 -16.87 7.88 -2.16
CA LEU A 51 -18.29 7.68 -1.91
C LEU A 51 -19.19 8.71 -2.63
N THR A 52 -18.76 9.97 -2.67
CA THR A 52 -19.52 11.06 -3.29
C THR A 52 -19.11 11.38 -4.73
N ARG A 53 -18.18 10.61 -5.30
CA ARG A 53 -17.72 10.72 -6.69
C ARG A 53 -18.28 9.58 -7.51
N TRP A 54 -19.52 9.74 -7.93
CA TRP A 54 -20.21 8.71 -8.71
C TRP A 54 -19.73 8.71 -10.17
N PRO A 55 -19.45 7.55 -10.75
CA PRO A 55 -19.38 7.46 -12.21
C PRO A 55 -20.79 7.55 -12.79
N GLY A 56 -21.07 8.60 -13.56
CA GLY A 56 -22.27 8.77 -14.38
C GLY A 56 -23.58 8.23 -13.78
N ASP A 57 -24.19 7.22 -14.42
CA ASP A 57 -25.47 6.62 -14.04
C ASP A 57 -25.40 5.70 -12.81
N GLY A 58 -24.30 5.75 -12.04
CA GLY A 58 -24.08 4.97 -10.83
C GLY A 58 -23.69 3.51 -11.10
N LEU A 59 -22.68 3.03 -10.42
CA LEU A 59 -22.37 1.60 -10.39
C LEU A 59 -23.16 0.95 -9.24
N PRO A 60 -23.92 -0.13 -9.51
CA PRO A 60 -24.58 -0.88 -8.45
C PRO A 60 -23.58 -1.33 -7.39
N GLY A 61 -23.91 -1.13 -6.10
CA GLY A 61 -23.05 -1.48 -4.99
C GLY A 61 -21.92 -0.49 -4.68
N TRP A 62 -21.85 0.66 -5.37
CA TRP A 62 -20.79 1.66 -5.14
C TRP A 62 -20.78 2.17 -3.70
N VAL A 63 -21.95 2.60 -3.19
CA VAL A 63 -22.07 3.16 -1.83
C VAL A 63 -21.74 2.10 -0.78
N GLU A 64 -22.30 0.91 -0.94
CA GLU A 64 -22.07 -0.22 -0.02
C GLU A 64 -20.59 -0.62 0.00
N THR A 65 -19.95 -0.63 -1.17
CA THR A 65 -18.53 -0.96 -1.30
C THR A 65 -17.67 0.09 -0.63
N MET A 66 -17.86 1.38 -0.93
CA MET A 66 -17.04 2.45 -0.37
C MET A 66 -17.23 2.60 1.15
N THR A 67 -18.45 2.45 1.64
CA THR A 67 -18.71 2.45 3.09
C THR A 67 -18.15 1.22 3.79
N GLY A 68 -18.15 0.05 3.11
CA GLY A 68 -17.52 -1.16 3.59
C GLY A 68 -16.01 -0.98 3.76
N VAL A 69 -15.32 -0.53 2.72
CA VAL A 69 -13.87 -0.22 2.77
C VAL A 69 -13.59 0.80 3.88
N ALA A 70 -14.32 1.93 3.93
CA ALA A 70 -14.08 2.95 4.94
C ALA A 70 -14.25 2.42 6.38
N ARG A 71 -15.22 1.54 6.62
CA ARG A 71 -15.42 0.85 7.90
C ARG A 71 -14.22 -0.02 8.25
N ASP A 72 -13.74 -0.83 7.31
CA ASP A 72 -12.65 -1.77 7.53
C ASP A 72 -11.34 -1.02 7.79
N GLU A 73 -11.03 0.02 7.00
CA GLU A 73 -9.87 0.91 7.22
C GLU A 73 -9.92 1.63 8.58
N THR A 74 -11.12 2.04 9.02
CA THR A 74 -11.29 2.65 10.34
C THR A 74 -11.05 1.62 11.46
N ALA A 75 -11.43 0.36 11.25
CA ALA A 75 -11.14 -0.72 12.18
C ALA A 75 -9.63 -1.03 12.25
N HIS A 76 -8.93 -1.05 11.10
CA HIS A 76 -7.47 -1.17 11.03
C HIS A 76 -6.78 -0.02 11.76
N LEU A 77 -7.21 1.23 11.52
CA LEU A 77 -6.73 2.40 12.25
C LEU A 77 -6.87 2.22 13.78
N ALA A 78 -8.02 1.76 14.23
CA ALA A 78 -8.24 1.54 15.67
C ALA A 78 -7.31 0.45 16.22
N GLN A 79 -7.04 -0.62 15.46
CA GLN A 79 -6.15 -1.70 15.87
C GLN A 79 -4.70 -1.22 15.95
N VAL A 80 -4.17 -0.61 14.89
CA VAL A 80 -2.78 -0.12 14.85
C VAL A 80 -2.53 0.96 15.90
N THR A 81 -3.49 1.86 16.11
CA THR A 81 -3.39 2.92 17.13
C THR A 81 -3.34 2.31 18.54
N ARG A 82 -4.13 1.27 18.82
CA ARG A 82 -4.09 0.57 20.11
C ARG A 82 -2.72 -0.05 20.36
N ILE A 83 -2.12 -0.70 19.36
CA ILE A 83 -0.77 -1.29 19.48
C ILE A 83 0.27 -0.17 19.68
N LEU A 84 0.20 0.91 18.90
CA LEU A 84 1.08 2.07 19.01
C LEU A 84 1.07 2.67 20.43
N LEU A 85 -0.11 2.94 20.97
CA LEU A 85 -0.27 3.54 22.29
C LEU A 85 0.27 2.64 23.43
N ARG A 86 0.01 1.32 23.36
CA ARG A 86 0.56 0.36 24.33
C ARG A 86 2.10 0.32 24.33
N ARG A 87 2.72 0.64 23.19
CA ARG A 87 4.18 0.71 23.03
C ARG A 87 4.76 2.09 23.36
N GLY A 88 3.96 2.99 23.96
CA GLY A 88 4.38 4.33 24.36
C GLY A 88 4.47 5.33 23.19
N GLY A 89 4.02 4.94 22.01
CA GLY A 89 3.95 5.83 20.85
C GLY A 89 2.74 6.75 20.89
N ARG A 90 2.69 7.68 19.95
CA ARG A 90 1.58 8.62 19.77
C ARG A 90 1.48 9.00 18.29
N LEU A 91 0.32 9.50 17.86
CA LEU A 91 0.17 10.08 16.54
C LEU A 91 0.75 11.49 16.51
N ASP A 92 1.55 11.78 15.49
CA ASP A 92 2.01 13.14 15.21
C ASP A 92 0.85 14.00 14.65
N ARG A 93 1.07 15.33 14.57
CA ARG A 93 0.09 16.24 13.98
C ARG A 93 0.14 16.24 12.45
N ILE A 94 1.30 15.96 11.89
CA ILE A 94 1.57 16.05 10.45
C ILE A 94 2.21 14.75 10.00
N HIS A 95 1.71 14.22 8.89
CA HIS A 95 2.27 13.05 8.24
C HIS A 95 2.35 13.26 6.73
N LYS A 96 3.52 12.96 6.15
CA LYS A 96 3.77 13.01 4.70
C LYS A 96 3.89 11.58 4.15
N ASN A 97 3.23 11.33 3.03
CA ASN A 97 3.40 10.08 2.28
C ASN A 97 3.83 10.41 0.85
N PRO A 98 5.14 10.56 0.58
CA PRO A 98 5.65 10.90 -0.75
C PRO A 98 5.28 9.87 -1.81
N TYR A 99 5.28 8.58 -1.45
CA TYR A 99 4.87 7.49 -2.34
C TYR A 99 3.44 7.68 -2.86
N ALA A 100 2.45 7.78 -1.97
CA ALA A 100 1.06 7.98 -2.38
C ALA A 100 0.84 9.31 -3.12
N ASN A 101 1.56 10.36 -2.75
CA ASN A 101 1.51 11.64 -3.46
C ASN A 101 2.01 11.50 -4.90
N SER A 102 3.12 10.78 -5.12
CA SER A 102 3.65 10.54 -6.47
C SER A 102 2.68 9.74 -7.33
N LEU A 103 2.03 8.71 -6.78
CA LEU A 103 0.98 7.96 -7.49
C LEU A 103 -0.22 8.84 -7.84
N ARG A 104 -0.66 9.72 -6.94
CA ARG A 104 -1.77 10.66 -7.20
C ARG A 104 -1.48 11.64 -8.34
N LEU A 105 -0.23 11.99 -8.58
CA LEU A 105 0.16 12.84 -9.73
C LEU A 105 -0.03 12.15 -11.08
N LEU A 106 -0.17 10.82 -11.11
CA LEU A 106 -0.44 10.04 -12.33
C LEU A 106 -1.92 10.01 -12.70
N VAL A 107 -2.80 10.49 -11.81
CA VAL A 107 -4.26 10.52 -12.03
C VAL A 107 -4.58 11.55 -13.12
N ARG A 108 -5.21 11.09 -14.20
CA ARG A 108 -5.72 11.96 -15.27
C ARG A 108 -6.81 12.86 -14.72
N LYS A 109 -7.02 14.00 -15.36
CA LYS A 109 -8.05 14.98 -14.96
C LYS A 109 -9.31 14.80 -15.79
N GLY A 110 -10.44 15.04 -15.11
CA GLY A 110 -11.77 14.99 -15.73
C GLY A 110 -12.36 13.57 -15.79
N ASP A 111 -13.67 13.51 -15.50
CA ASP A 111 -14.42 12.26 -15.51
C ASP A 111 -14.69 11.78 -16.97
N PRO A 112 -14.78 10.46 -17.18
CA PRO A 112 -14.67 9.36 -16.21
C PRO A 112 -13.21 8.93 -15.90
N ALA A 113 -12.22 9.48 -16.59
CA ALA A 113 -10.83 9.05 -16.50
C ALA A 113 -10.23 9.31 -15.09
N GLU A 114 -10.64 10.39 -14.44
CA GLU A 114 -10.19 10.72 -13.10
C GLU A 114 -10.64 9.67 -12.06
N ILE A 115 -11.92 9.30 -12.10
CA ILE A 115 -12.48 8.29 -11.18
C ILE A 115 -11.82 6.94 -11.42
N LEU A 116 -11.68 6.54 -12.68
CA LEU A 116 -11.00 5.30 -13.06
C LEU A 116 -9.57 5.25 -12.50
N ASP A 117 -8.79 6.30 -12.75
CA ASP A 117 -7.40 6.34 -12.27
C ASP A 117 -7.32 6.38 -10.75
N ARG A 118 -8.25 7.02 -10.06
CA ARG A 118 -8.32 7.00 -8.59
C ARG A 118 -8.56 5.60 -8.04
N LEU A 119 -9.44 4.82 -8.67
CA LEU A 119 -9.65 3.41 -8.29
C LEU A 119 -8.40 2.58 -8.51
N LEU A 120 -7.75 2.72 -9.67
CA LEU A 120 -6.54 1.99 -9.99
C LEU A 120 -5.35 2.38 -9.10
N VAL A 121 -5.20 3.66 -8.77
CA VAL A 121 -4.19 4.13 -7.80
C VAL A 121 -4.48 3.61 -6.40
N SER A 122 -5.74 3.58 -5.96
CA SER A 122 -6.11 2.96 -4.70
C SER A 122 -5.74 1.47 -4.71
N ALA A 123 -6.11 0.72 -5.76
CA ALA A 123 -5.73 -0.68 -5.90
C ALA A 123 -4.19 -0.89 -5.85
N ALA A 124 -3.41 0.01 -6.48
CA ALA A 124 -1.95 -0.07 -6.46
C ALA A 124 -1.36 0.14 -5.06
N ILE A 125 -1.93 1.06 -4.28
CA ILE A 125 -1.52 1.29 -2.89
C ILE A 125 -1.85 0.07 -2.03
N GLU A 126 -3.09 -0.45 -2.12
CA GLU A 126 -3.52 -1.61 -1.33
C GLU A 126 -2.73 -2.88 -1.66
N VAL A 127 -2.47 -3.16 -2.93
CA VAL A 127 -1.67 -4.34 -3.30
C VAL A 127 -0.22 -4.24 -2.82
N ARG A 128 0.35 -3.02 -2.77
CA ARG A 128 1.68 -2.80 -2.18
C ARG A 128 1.65 -2.93 -0.66
N SER A 129 0.65 -2.38 0.01
CA SER A 129 0.44 -2.54 1.45
C SER A 129 0.30 -4.02 1.81
N CYS A 130 -0.52 -4.75 1.06
CA CYS A 130 -0.72 -6.18 1.19
C CYS A 130 0.62 -6.95 1.13
N GLU A 131 1.44 -6.73 0.11
CA GLU A 131 2.77 -7.35 0.01
C GLU A 131 3.65 -7.02 1.21
N ARG A 132 3.68 -5.73 1.61
CA ARG A 132 4.50 -5.26 2.73
C ARG A 132 4.07 -5.87 4.07
N PHE A 133 2.78 -6.03 4.29
CA PHE A 133 2.26 -6.67 5.50
C PHE A 133 2.67 -8.15 5.57
N ALA A 134 2.62 -8.88 4.46
CA ALA A 134 3.09 -10.27 4.45
C ALA A 134 4.60 -10.38 4.76
N VAL A 135 5.42 -9.48 4.20
CA VAL A 135 6.87 -9.47 4.46
C VAL A 135 7.17 -9.06 5.91
N LEU A 136 6.41 -8.11 6.48
CA LEU A 136 6.52 -7.72 7.88
C LEU A 136 6.10 -8.86 8.82
N ALA A 137 5.01 -9.55 8.54
CA ALA A 137 4.56 -10.70 9.32
C ALA A 137 5.63 -11.80 9.35
N ALA A 138 6.22 -12.11 8.19
CA ALA A 138 7.25 -13.14 8.07
C ALA A 138 8.58 -12.77 8.74
N ALA A 139 8.93 -11.47 8.79
CA ALA A 139 10.19 -10.99 9.36
C ALA A 139 10.12 -10.67 10.85
N SER A 140 8.91 -10.49 11.41
CA SER A 140 8.74 -10.03 12.79
C SER A 140 9.07 -11.13 13.80
N ALA A 141 10.00 -10.85 14.72
CA ALA A 141 10.24 -11.66 15.89
C ALA A 141 9.21 -11.39 17.02
N ASP A 142 8.46 -10.31 16.93
CA ASP A 142 7.39 -9.94 17.85
C ASP A 142 6.10 -10.63 17.40
N ALA A 143 5.59 -11.55 18.21
CA ALA A 143 4.42 -12.37 17.88
C ALA A 143 3.14 -11.53 17.70
N GLU A 144 2.99 -10.42 18.44
CA GLU A 144 1.84 -9.52 18.28
C GLU A 144 1.87 -8.82 16.93
N LEU A 145 3.04 -8.30 16.52
CA LEU A 145 3.20 -7.64 15.23
C LEU A 145 3.07 -8.64 14.07
N ALA A 146 3.63 -9.83 14.21
CA ALA A 146 3.50 -10.88 13.20
C ALA A 146 2.01 -11.22 12.95
N ALA A 147 1.26 -11.51 14.02
CA ALA A 147 -0.16 -11.82 13.90
C ALA A 147 -0.99 -10.64 13.38
N PHE A 148 -0.67 -9.42 13.78
CA PHE A 148 -1.32 -8.20 13.31
C PHE A 148 -1.14 -8.01 11.81
N TYR A 149 0.09 -8.07 11.30
CA TYR A 149 0.37 -7.90 9.88
C TYR A 149 -0.13 -9.08 9.02
N GLU A 150 -0.18 -10.30 9.57
CA GLU A 150 -0.80 -11.44 8.88
C GLU A 150 -2.31 -11.26 8.69
N ALA A 151 -3.01 -10.74 9.71
CA ALA A 151 -4.44 -10.44 9.62
C ALA A 151 -4.71 -9.32 8.58
N LEU A 152 -3.88 -8.27 8.56
CA LEU A 152 -4.02 -7.19 7.58
C LEU A 152 -3.75 -7.66 6.14
N PHE A 153 -2.78 -8.52 5.91
CA PHE A 153 -2.56 -9.12 4.59
C PHE A 153 -3.83 -9.70 4.00
N ALA A 154 -4.61 -10.44 4.81
CA ALA A 154 -5.85 -11.04 4.35
C ALA A 154 -6.94 -10.00 4.00
N SER A 155 -7.02 -8.91 4.76
CA SER A 155 -7.96 -7.81 4.52
C SER A 155 -7.61 -7.03 3.24
N GLU A 156 -6.37 -6.56 3.14
CA GLU A 156 -5.91 -5.75 2.01
C GLU A 156 -5.90 -6.50 0.68
N PHE A 157 -5.73 -7.82 0.73
CA PHE A 157 -5.91 -8.66 -0.45
C PHE A 157 -7.33 -8.61 -1.01
N GLY A 158 -8.32 -8.35 -0.14
CA GLY A 158 -9.71 -8.06 -0.53
C GLY A 158 -9.85 -6.67 -1.16
N HIS A 159 -9.31 -5.63 -0.50
CA HIS A 159 -9.50 -4.23 -0.88
C HIS A 159 -8.95 -3.91 -2.27
N TYR A 160 -7.71 -4.33 -2.62
CA TYR A 160 -7.19 -4.03 -3.96
C TYR A 160 -8.05 -4.64 -5.08
N ARG A 161 -8.61 -5.84 -4.85
CA ARG A 161 -9.50 -6.50 -5.82
C ARG A 161 -10.79 -5.75 -6.01
N VAL A 162 -11.37 -5.27 -4.91
CA VAL A 162 -12.60 -4.48 -4.93
C VAL A 162 -12.43 -3.23 -5.80
N PHE A 163 -11.36 -2.45 -5.59
CA PHE A 163 -11.07 -1.27 -6.42
C PHE A 163 -10.86 -1.63 -7.89
N LEU A 164 -10.12 -2.70 -8.17
CA LEU A 164 -9.86 -3.14 -9.53
C LEU A 164 -11.14 -3.65 -10.24
N GLU A 165 -12.01 -4.34 -9.52
CA GLU A 165 -13.30 -4.78 -10.06
C GLU A 165 -14.23 -3.62 -10.37
N LEU A 166 -14.28 -2.60 -9.50
CA LEU A 166 -15.03 -1.38 -9.78
C LEU A 166 -14.49 -0.66 -11.01
N ALA A 167 -13.17 -0.55 -11.15
CA ALA A 167 -12.54 0.02 -12.33
C ALA A 167 -12.93 -0.72 -13.63
N ARG A 168 -12.94 -2.05 -13.60
CA ARG A 168 -13.34 -2.90 -14.74
C ARG A 168 -14.81 -2.76 -15.14
N LYS A 169 -15.67 -2.34 -14.21
CA LYS A 169 -17.08 -2.05 -14.52
C LYS A 169 -17.31 -0.68 -15.14
N MET A 170 -16.31 0.22 -15.08
CA MET A 170 -16.44 1.60 -15.56
C MET A 170 -16.03 1.81 -17.02
N ALA A 171 -15.19 0.94 -17.57
CA ALA A 171 -14.62 1.11 -18.90
C ALA A 171 -14.32 -0.24 -19.55
N ASP A 172 -13.92 -0.20 -20.84
CA ASP A 172 -13.49 -1.40 -21.55
C ASP A 172 -12.40 -2.16 -20.79
N PRO A 173 -12.59 -3.47 -20.56
CA PRO A 173 -11.66 -4.27 -19.76
C PRO A 173 -10.20 -4.24 -20.26
N ALA A 174 -9.99 -4.20 -21.58
CA ALA A 174 -8.65 -4.16 -22.16
C ALA A 174 -7.97 -2.81 -21.92
N ALA A 175 -8.73 -1.70 -22.00
CA ALA A 175 -8.24 -0.37 -21.67
C ALA A 175 -7.91 -0.24 -20.18
N VAL A 176 -8.74 -0.80 -19.30
CA VAL A 176 -8.49 -0.84 -17.84
C VAL A 176 -7.22 -1.63 -17.54
N GLU A 177 -7.07 -2.82 -18.11
CA GLU A 177 -5.88 -3.66 -17.91
C GLU A 177 -4.61 -2.97 -18.40
N SER A 178 -4.63 -2.37 -19.59
CA SER A 178 -3.50 -1.60 -20.11
C SER A 178 -3.11 -0.46 -19.15
N ARG A 179 -4.09 0.28 -18.64
CA ARG A 179 -3.85 1.37 -17.69
C ARG A 179 -3.34 0.86 -16.35
N TRP A 180 -3.86 -0.25 -15.89
CA TRP A 180 -3.41 -0.92 -14.67
C TRP A 180 -1.93 -1.30 -14.74
N GLN A 181 -1.51 -1.94 -15.84
CA GLN A 181 -0.11 -2.32 -16.05
C GLN A 181 0.82 -1.10 -16.11
N GLN A 182 0.40 0.01 -16.75
CA GLN A 182 1.15 1.27 -16.74
C GLN A 182 1.33 1.82 -15.33
N LEU A 183 0.29 1.80 -14.51
CA LEU A 183 0.34 2.30 -13.14
C LEU A 183 1.22 1.41 -12.25
N LEU A 184 1.19 0.09 -12.42
CA LEU A 184 2.07 -0.83 -11.69
C LEU A 184 3.55 -0.65 -12.07
N ALA A 185 3.85 -0.40 -13.35
CA ALA A 185 5.20 -0.08 -13.78
C ALA A 185 5.70 1.23 -13.14
N SER A 186 4.86 2.27 -13.17
CA SER A 186 5.17 3.55 -12.51
C SER A 186 5.29 3.41 -10.99
N GLU A 187 4.46 2.56 -10.38
CA GLU A 187 4.52 2.27 -8.95
C GLU A 187 5.88 1.72 -8.53
N ALA A 188 6.37 0.72 -9.28
CA ALA A 188 7.67 0.12 -9.02
C ALA A 188 8.82 1.15 -9.10
N GLU A 189 8.79 2.06 -10.09
CA GLU A 189 9.75 3.14 -10.20
C GLU A 189 9.64 4.15 -9.05
N ILE A 190 8.40 4.53 -8.69
CA ILE A 190 8.14 5.46 -7.58
C ILE A 190 8.66 4.86 -6.27
N LEU A 191 8.39 3.57 -6.02
CA LEU A 191 8.85 2.89 -4.82
C LEU A 191 10.38 2.83 -4.74
N ALA A 192 11.04 2.53 -5.85
CA ALA A 192 12.50 2.45 -5.93
C ALA A 192 13.19 3.79 -5.60
N ARG A 193 12.50 4.92 -5.80
CA ARG A 193 13.01 6.29 -5.51
C ARG A 193 12.67 6.77 -4.10
N GLN A 194 11.89 6.00 -3.30
CA GLN A 194 11.59 6.41 -1.95
C GLN A 194 12.82 6.32 -1.05
N GLU A 195 12.94 7.26 -0.12
CA GLU A 195 13.93 7.18 0.93
C GLU A 195 13.66 6.00 1.87
N ALA A 196 14.71 5.33 2.32
CA ALA A 196 14.62 4.32 3.37
C ALA A 196 14.17 4.94 4.70
N GLY A 197 13.55 4.14 5.56
CA GLY A 197 13.11 4.57 6.88
C GLY A 197 11.96 3.72 7.39
N PRO A 198 11.57 3.89 8.67
CA PRO A 198 10.53 3.07 9.31
C PRO A 198 9.12 3.50 8.86
N ARG A 199 8.81 3.28 7.59
CA ARG A 199 7.52 3.59 6.95
C ARG A 199 7.10 2.43 6.05
N ILE A 200 5.82 2.17 5.98
CA ILE A 200 5.25 1.09 5.15
C ILE A 200 5.66 1.24 3.68
N HIS A 201 5.64 2.45 3.11
CA HIS A 201 5.98 2.71 1.71
C HIS A 201 7.37 3.35 1.54
N SER A 202 8.32 3.06 2.44
CA SER A 202 9.71 3.50 2.28
C SER A 202 10.44 2.71 1.19
N GLY A 203 11.52 3.29 0.66
CA GLY A 203 12.45 2.59 -0.21
C GLY A 203 13.21 1.49 0.51
N CYS A 204 13.78 0.58 -0.26
CA CYS A 204 14.70 -0.41 0.25
C CYS A 204 16.10 0.22 0.33
N LEU A 205 16.88 -0.14 1.35
CA LEU A 205 18.30 0.14 1.36
C LEU A 205 18.91 -0.68 0.21
N LEU A 206 19.34 -0.02 -0.86
CA LEU A 206 20.20 -0.65 -1.84
C LEU A 206 21.53 -0.92 -1.12
N PRO A 207 22.11 -2.13 -1.21
CA PRO A 207 23.47 -2.32 -0.79
C PRO A 207 24.33 -1.30 -1.56
N PRO A 208 25.35 -0.67 -0.93
CA PRO A 208 26.23 0.24 -1.63
C PRO A 208 26.78 -0.49 -2.85
N LEU A 209 26.61 0.11 -4.03
CA LEU A 209 27.24 -0.39 -5.23
C LEU A 209 28.73 -0.44 -4.91
N HIS A 210 29.28 -1.65 -4.77
CA HIS A 210 30.71 -1.82 -4.70
C HIS A 210 31.27 -1.26 -6.00
N SER A 211 31.74 -0.03 -5.94
CA SER A 211 32.61 0.51 -6.98
C SER A 211 33.87 -0.33 -6.96
N GLY A 212 33.85 -1.42 -7.72
CA GLY A 212 35.03 -2.19 -8.06
C GLY A 212 35.94 -1.32 -8.92
N GLY A 213 36.68 -0.43 -8.29
CA GLY A 213 37.82 0.23 -8.95
C GLY A 213 38.85 -0.85 -9.27
N PRO A 214 39.43 -0.86 -10.48
CA PRO A 214 40.50 -1.78 -10.81
C PRO A 214 41.67 -1.55 -9.86
N ARG A 215 42.08 -2.60 -9.12
CA ARG A 215 43.35 -2.60 -8.44
C ARG A 215 44.41 -2.53 -9.53
N SER A 216 44.96 -1.37 -9.74
CA SER A 216 46.19 -1.22 -10.48
C SER A 216 47.30 -1.87 -9.68
N GLY A 217 47.71 -3.07 -10.11
CA GLY A 217 48.97 -3.68 -9.70
C GLY A 217 50.11 -2.86 -10.27
N GLY A 218 51.04 -2.60 -9.42
CA GLY A 218 52.40 -2.12 -9.71
C GLY A 218 53.33 -2.86 -8.78
#